data_ca6bb38a76ecbd023d474adb814b2099
#
_entry.id   ca6bb38a76ecbd023d474adb814b2099
#
_cell.length_a   1.000
_cell.length_b   1.000
_cell.length_c   1.000
_cell.angle_alpha   90.00
_cell.angle_beta   90.00
_cell.angle_gamma   90.00
#
_symmetry.space_group_name_H-M   'P 1'
#
loop_
_entity.id
_entity.type
_entity.pdbx_description
1 polymer ?
#
loop_
_entity_poly.entity_id
_entity_poly.type
_entity_poly.pdbx_seq_one_letter_code
_entity_poly.pdbx_strand_id
1 'polypeptide(L)'
;MCCLFGFVDYAGSLSVKQRNRLSRELSIAAEARGTDATGIAYNTSRGLQIYKRPLAAHRLHLRIPAEAHVVMGHTRMTTQGSAKKNYNNHPFFGCVKGKRFALAHNGVLWNDRGLRHTKHLPKTKIQTDSYVAVQLLEQQKALDFDSLAKMAE
;
A
#
# COMPACT_ATOMS: atom_id res chain seq x y z
N MET A 1 4.15 -4.91 -14.52
CA MET A 1 3.64 -5.48 -13.24
C MET A 1 4.30 -4.72 -12.09
N CYS A 2 3.58 -4.50 -11.00
CA CYS A 2 4.08 -3.81 -9.81
C CYS A 2 5.04 -4.66 -8.98
N CYS A 3 5.61 -4.12 -7.91
CA CYS A 3 6.38 -4.86 -6.92
C CYS A 3 6.00 -4.43 -5.50
N LEU A 4 5.95 -5.41 -4.61
CA LEU A 4 5.86 -5.19 -3.16
C LEU A 4 7.25 -5.35 -2.56
N PHE A 5 7.57 -4.54 -1.57
CA PHE A 5 8.79 -4.64 -0.78
C PHE A 5 8.50 -4.25 0.66
N GLY A 6 9.38 -4.60 1.57
CA GLY A 6 9.23 -4.22 2.96
C GLY A 6 10.09 -5.06 3.89
N PHE A 7 9.99 -4.77 5.18
CA PHE A 7 10.66 -5.52 6.23
C PHE A 7 9.94 -5.37 7.57
N VAL A 8 10.22 -6.29 8.46
CA VAL A 8 9.81 -6.23 9.87
C VAL A 8 11.06 -6.32 10.73
N ASP A 9 11.31 -5.30 11.54
CA ASP A 9 12.40 -5.26 12.52
C ASP A 9 11.86 -5.69 13.89
N TYR A 10 11.73 -7.01 14.09
CA TYR A 10 11.17 -7.57 15.32
C TYR A 10 11.95 -7.21 16.58
N ALA A 11 13.27 -7.16 16.46
CA ALA A 11 14.14 -6.87 17.58
C ALA A 11 14.32 -5.37 17.85
N GLY A 12 13.86 -4.51 16.92
CA GLY A 12 14.10 -3.08 16.99
C GLY A 12 15.60 -2.72 16.89
N SER A 13 16.40 -3.61 16.30
CA SER A 13 17.86 -3.51 16.28
C SER A 13 18.43 -2.60 15.20
N LEU A 14 17.62 -2.26 14.18
CA LEU A 14 18.06 -1.41 13.10
C LEU A 14 18.15 0.05 13.55
N SER A 15 19.31 0.64 13.39
CA SER A 15 19.45 2.10 13.51
C SER A 15 18.62 2.82 12.44
N VAL A 16 18.30 4.10 12.64
CA VAL A 16 17.61 4.94 11.65
C VAL A 16 18.32 4.92 10.29
N LYS A 17 19.66 4.99 10.31
CA LYS A 17 20.49 4.95 9.10
C LYS A 17 20.35 3.62 8.34
N GLN A 18 20.43 2.51 9.05
CA GLN A 18 20.27 1.17 8.45
C GLN A 18 18.87 0.97 7.90
N ARG A 19 17.82 1.36 8.63
CA ARG A 19 16.42 1.26 8.21
C ARG A 19 16.16 2.07 6.94
N ASN A 20 16.64 3.31 6.87
CA ASN A 20 16.49 4.15 5.69
C ASN A 20 17.30 3.61 4.50
N ARG A 21 18.50 3.11 4.73
CA ARG A 21 19.32 2.45 3.69
C ARG A 21 18.62 1.22 3.14
N LEU A 22 18.15 0.32 4.01
CA LEU A 22 17.42 -0.89 3.62
C LEU A 22 16.16 -0.56 2.81
N SER A 23 15.36 0.40 3.29
CA SER A 23 14.16 0.85 2.58
C SER A 23 14.48 1.40 1.19
N ARG A 24 15.57 2.15 1.06
CA ARG A 24 16.03 2.68 -0.22
C ARG A 24 16.49 1.56 -1.15
N GLU A 25 17.31 0.65 -0.69
CA GLU A 25 17.84 -0.47 -1.50
C GLU A 25 16.69 -1.36 -2.00
N LEU A 26 15.75 -1.74 -1.12
CA LEU A 26 14.58 -2.53 -1.48
C LEU A 26 13.67 -1.80 -2.48
N SER A 27 13.43 -0.51 -2.28
CA SER A 27 12.59 0.26 -3.20
C SER A 27 13.21 0.41 -4.60
N ILE A 28 14.52 0.60 -4.68
CA ILE A 28 15.25 0.68 -5.96
C ILE A 28 15.26 -0.69 -6.64
N ALA A 29 15.50 -1.77 -5.92
CA ALA A 29 15.42 -3.12 -6.47
C ALA A 29 14.02 -3.43 -7.03
N ALA A 30 12.97 -2.93 -6.37
CA ALA A 30 11.59 -3.09 -6.80
C ALA A 30 11.24 -2.31 -8.08
N GLU A 31 12.05 -1.32 -8.49
CA GLU A 31 11.85 -0.57 -9.75
C GLU A 31 11.90 -1.43 -11.00
N ALA A 32 12.59 -2.57 -10.96
CA ALA A 32 12.61 -3.53 -12.07
C ALA A 32 11.19 -3.93 -12.54
N ARG A 33 10.18 -3.70 -11.71
CA ARG A 33 8.78 -4.04 -11.99
C ARG A 33 7.84 -2.83 -12.10
N GLY A 34 8.31 -1.62 -11.85
CA GLY A 34 7.49 -0.43 -12.02
C GLY A 34 8.14 0.86 -11.52
N THR A 35 8.08 1.88 -12.35
CA THR A 35 8.70 3.19 -12.11
C THR A 35 7.72 4.35 -12.12
N ASP A 36 6.42 4.10 -12.32
CA ASP A 36 5.41 5.16 -12.49
C ASP A 36 5.09 5.87 -11.16
N ALA A 37 5.14 5.14 -10.06
CA ALA A 37 4.94 5.68 -8.72
C ALA A 37 5.57 4.78 -7.66
N THR A 38 5.94 5.37 -6.54
CA THR A 38 6.45 4.66 -5.35
C THR A 38 5.72 5.14 -4.12
N GLY A 39 5.39 4.22 -3.23
CA GLY A 39 4.78 4.51 -1.96
C GLY A 39 5.22 3.56 -0.86
N ILE A 40 5.17 4.04 0.37
CA ILE A 40 5.45 3.28 1.59
C ILE A 40 4.38 3.52 2.64
N ALA A 41 4.20 2.54 3.50
CA ALA A 41 3.42 2.65 4.73
C ALA A 41 4.23 2.10 5.91
N TYR A 42 4.08 2.71 7.07
CA TYR A 42 4.71 2.30 8.31
C TYR A 42 3.94 2.83 9.53
N ASN A 43 4.13 2.22 10.68
CA ASN A 43 3.53 2.65 11.93
C ASN A 43 4.49 3.48 12.76
N THR A 44 3.95 4.49 13.45
CA THR A 44 4.63 5.30 14.46
C THR A 44 3.76 5.41 15.71
N SER A 45 4.25 6.05 16.76
CA SER A 45 3.47 6.44 17.94
C SER A 45 2.22 7.27 17.60
N ARG A 46 2.24 7.99 16.47
CA ARG A 46 1.11 8.76 15.92
C ARG A 46 0.18 7.93 15.03
N GLY A 47 0.43 6.62 14.93
CA GLY A 47 -0.34 5.67 14.13
C GLY A 47 0.22 5.45 12.72
N LEU A 48 -0.61 4.91 11.83
CA LEU A 48 -0.25 4.58 10.46
C LEU A 48 0.12 5.83 9.66
N GLN A 49 1.27 5.78 9.01
CA GLN A 49 1.76 6.79 8.08
C GLN A 49 1.83 6.19 6.67
N ILE A 50 1.37 6.95 5.67
CA ILE A 50 1.49 6.59 4.25
C ILE A 50 2.12 7.75 3.50
N TYR A 51 3.22 7.47 2.82
CA TYR A 51 3.88 8.42 1.94
C TYR A 51 4.02 7.84 0.54
N LYS A 52 3.51 8.52 -0.46
CA LYS A 52 3.55 8.07 -1.86
C LYS A 52 3.64 9.24 -2.83
N ARG A 53 4.32 9.01 -3.94
CA ARG A 53 4.51 10.02 -5.02
C ARG A 53 4.48 9.34 -6.39
N PRO A 54 4.04 10.04 -7.44
CA PRO A 54 4.14 9.59 -8.83
C PRO A 54 5.58 9.73 -9.34
N LEU A 55 6.50 9.04 -8.70
CA LEU A 55 7.94 9.07 -8.98
C LEU A 55 8.52 7.66 -8.84
N ALA A 56 9.51 7.35 -9.67
CA ALA A 56 10.36 6.18 -9.49
C ALA A 56 11.09 6.22 -8.14
N ALA A 57 11.40 5.06 -7.56
CA ALA A 57 11.94 4.97 -6.21
C ALA A 57 13.31 5.64 -6.05
N HIS A 58 14.18 5.56 -7.07
CA HIS A 58 15.49 6.24 -7.03
C HIS A 58 15.38 7.76 -6.90
N ARG A 59 14.24 8.36 -7.31
CA ARG A 59 13.94 9.79 -7.21
C ARG A 59 13.20 10.17 -5.93
N LEU A 60 12.75 9.16 -5.15
CA LEU A 60 11.99 9.39 -3.94
C LEU A 60 12.90 9.44 -2.72
N HIS A 61 12.82 10.50 -1.96
CA HIS A 61 13.52 10.62 -0.67
C HIS A 61 12.66 10.04 0.44
N LEU A 62 12.99 8.80 0.84
CA LEU A 62 12.33 8.13 1.96
C LEU A 62 12.98 8.54 3.28
N ARG A 63 12.16 8.91 4.26
CA ARG A 63 12.58 9.17 5.64
C ARG A 63 11.71 8.37 6.59
N ILE A 64 12.25 7.27 7.08
CA ILE A 64 11.58 6.35 7.98
C ILE A 64 12.13 6.59 9.39
N PRO A 65 11.26 6.92 10.37
CA PRO A 65 11.69 7.23 11.72
C PRO A 65 12.12 5.98 12.50
N ALA A 66 12.81 6.18 13.63
CA ALA A 66 13.34 5.11 14.47
C ALA A 66 12.26 4.15 14.99
N GLU A 67 11.07 4.65 15.26
CA GLU A 67 9.94 3.92 15.82
C GLU A 67 9.17 3.04 14.78
N ALA A 68 9.54 3.14 13.49
CA ALA A 68 8.88 2.35 12.45
C ALA A 68 9.53 0.97 12.32
N HIS A 69 8.99 -0.02 13.02
CA HIS A 69 9.47 -1.40 13.02
C HIS A 69 8.90 -2.25 11.88
N VAL A 70 7.76 -1.83 11.29
CA VAL A 70 7.13 -2.48 10.15
C VAL A 70 7.06 -1.48 9.01
N VAL A 71 7.63 -1.84 7.88
CA VAL A 71 7.61 -1.02 6.67
C VAL A 71 7.13 -1.86 5.51
N MET A 72 6.11 -1.37 4.81
CA MET A 72 5.59 -1.94 3.58
C MET A 72 5.73 -0.91 2.46
N GLY A 73 6.13 -1.34 1.27
CA GLY A 73 6.28 -0.47 0.12
C GLY A 73 5.76 -1.10 -1.17
N HIS A 74 5.57 -0.24 -2.16
CA HIS A 74 5.06 -0.63 -3.47
C HIS A 74 5.66 0.26 -4.56
N THR A 75 6.16 -0.35 -5.63
CA THR A 75 6.49 0.32 -6.89
C THR A 75 5.44 -0.04 -7.94
N ARG A 76 4.94 0.96 -8.64
CA ARG A 76 3.80 0.82 -9.55
C ARG A 76 4.23 0.82 -11.01
N MET A 77 3.71 -0.16 -11.75
CA MET A 77 3.52 -0.09 -13.20
C MET A 77 2.03 0.07 -13.44
N THR A 78 1.63 1.14 -14.09
CA THR A 78 0.22 1.50 -14.24
C THR A 78 -0.49 0.58 -15.21
N THR A 79 -1.51 -0.09 -14.75
CA THR A 79 -2.44 -0.89 -15.55
C THR A 79 -3.82 -0.22 -15.64
N GLN A 80 -4.28 0.37 -14.52
CA GLN A 80 -5.57 1.03 -14.42
C GLN A 80 -5.47 2.29 -13.56
N GLY A 81 -6.11 3.37 -14.01
CA GLY A 81 -6.01 4.69 -13.37
C GLY A 81 -4.65 5.36 -13.59
N SER A 82 -4.62 6.68 -13.66
CA SER A 82 -3.39 7.43 -13.90
C SER A 82 -2.51 7.51 -12.65
N ALA A 83 -1.21 7.15 -12.76
CA ALA A 83 -0.24 7.31 -11.69
C ALA A 83 0.00 8.78 -11.31
N LYS A 84 -0.19 9.72 -12.24
CA LYS A 84 -0.07 11.18 -11.98
C LYS A 84 -1.05 11.63 -10.90
N LYS A 85 -2.20 10.98 -10.79
CA LYS A 85 -3.16 11.20 -9.72
C LYS A 85 -2.77 10.37 -8.50
N ASN A 86 -2.06 10.99 -7.56
CA ASN A 86 -1.42 10.29 -6.45
C ASN A 86 -2.37 9.42 -5.59
N TYR A 87 -3.67 9.73 -5.57
CA TYR A 87 -4.67 8.90 -4.88
C TYR A 87 -4.87 7.52 -5.52
N ASN A 88 -4.49 7.34 -6.80
CA ASN A 88 -4.50 6.05 -7.49
C ASN A 88 -3.30 5.15 -7.16
N ASN A 89 -2.29 5.66 -6.45
CA ASN A 89 -1.07 4.92 -6.15
C ASN A 89 -1.18 4.19 -4.82
N HIS A 90 -0.50 3.05 -4.74
CA HIS A 90 -0.35 2.27 -3.50
C HIS A 90 0.69 2.88 -2.55
N PRO A 91 0.62 2.56 -1.25
CA PRO A 91 -0.45 1.85 -0.56
C PRO A 91 -1.73 2.68 -0.43
N PHE A 92 -2.87 2.00 -0.31
CA PHE A 92 -4.14 2.62 -0.02
C PHE A 92 -4.40 2.63 1.49
N PHE A 93 -4.98 3.71 1.98
CA PHE A 93 -5.47 3.81 3.34
C PHE A 93 -6.85 3.15 3.45
N GLY A 94 -7.06 2.41 4.53
CA GLY A 94 -8.37 1.90 4.95
C GLY A 94 -8.56 2.02 6.46
N CYS A 95 -9.81 1.97 6.89
CA CYS A 95 -10.15 2.05 8.31
C CYS A 95 -11.37 1.17 8.64
N VAL A 96 -11.21 0.28 9.62
CA VAL A 96 -12.27 -0.60 10.11
C VAL A 96 -12.45 -0.39 11.61
N LYS A 97 -13.61 0.13 12.03
CA LYS A 97 -13.91 0.39 13.46
C LYS A 97 -12.77 1.12 14.19
N GLY A 98 -12.22 2.15 13.55
CA GLY A 98 -11.11 2.95 14.10
C GLY A 98 -9.72 2.33 13.93
N LYS A 99 -9.61 1.06 13.57
CA LYS A 99 -8.33 0.43 13.23
C LYS A 99 -7.91 0.82 11.81
N ARG A 100 -6.81 1.55 11.70
CA ARG A 100 -6.26 2.00 10.41
C ARG A 100 -5.37 0.91 9.82
N PHE A 101 -5.46 0.71 8.50
CA PHE A 101 -4.58 -0.21 7.78
C PHE A 101 -4.13 0.39 6.45
N ALA A 102 -3.06 -0.15 5.91
CA ALA A 102 -2.58 0.13 4.57
C ALA A 102 -2.67 -1.15 3.73
N LEU A 103 -3.14 -1.03 2.50
CA LEU A 103 -3.20 -2.14 1.56
C LEU A 103 -2.39 -1.82 0.30
N ALA A 104 -1.52 -2.73 -0.08
CA ALA A 104 -0.87 -2.73 -1.39
C ALA A 104 -1.08 -4.09 -2.06
N HIS A 105 -1.24 -4.08 -3.37
CA HIS A 105 -1.53 -5.27 -4.16
C HIS A 105 -0.67 -5.29 -5.42
N ASN A 106 -0.05 -6.43 -5.68
CA ASN A 106 0.64 -6.71 -6.93
C ASN A 106 -0.16 -7.73 -7.73
N GLY A 107 -1.12 -7.25 -8.49
CA GLY A 107 -2.04 -8.06 -9.29
C GLY A 107 -3.06 -7.17 -10.00
N VAL A 108 -4.04 -7.80 -10.63
CA VAL A 108 -5.17 -7.16 -11.31
C VAL A 108 -6.46 -7.84 -10.87
N LEU A 109 -7.43 -7.07 -10.41
CA LEU A 109 -8.77 -7.52 -10.11
C LEU A 109 -9.66 -7.30 -11.34
N TRP A 110 -9.85 -8.34 -12.14
CA TRP A 110 -10.61 -8.26 -13.39
C TRP A 110 -12.09 -7.98 -13.19
N ASN A 111 -12.62 -8.34 -12.03
CA ASN A 111 -14.02 -8.20 -11.65
C ASN A 111 -14.32 -6.95 -10.83
N ASP A 112 -13.39 -5.99 -10.72
CA ASP A 112 -13.52 -4.81 -9.88
C ASP A 112 -14.81 -4.01 -10.13
N ARG A 113 -15.21 -3.83 -11.38
CA ARG A 113 -16.45 -3.14 -11.76
C ARG A 113 -17.70 -3.92 -11.30
N GLY A 114 -17.68 -5.23 -11.51
CA GLY A 114 -18.76 -6.12 -11.06
C GLY A 114 -18.91 -6.06 -9.53
N LEU A 115 -17.80 -6.18 -8.79
CA LEU A 115 -17.79 -6.09 -7.33
C LEU A 115 -18.30 -4.74 -6.81
N ARG A 116 -17.91 -3.63 -7.42
CA ARG A 116 -18.42 -2.30 -7.06
C ARG A 116 -19.94 -2.23 -7.15
N HIS A 117 -20.50 -2.82 -8.19
CA HIS A 117 -21.95 -2.83 -8.42
C HIS A 117 -22.66 -3.82 -7.48
N THR A 118 -22.24 -5.10 -7.48
CA THR A 118 -22.93 -6.18 -6.75
C THR A 118 -22.82 -6.05 -5.22
N LYS A 119 -21.71 -5.49 -4.74
CA LYS A 119 -21.49 -5.25 -3.31
C LYS A 119 -21.90 -3.85 -2.87
N HIS A 120 -22.48 -3.03 -3.77
CA HIS A 120 -22.91 -1.65 -3.48
C HIS A 120 -21.81 -0.81 -2.81
N LEU A 121 -20.56 -0.92 -3.32
CA LEU A 121 -19.43 -0.22 -2.72
C LEU A 121 -19.56 1.30 -2.88
N PRO A 122 -19.08 2.09 -1.91
CA PRO A 122 -19.15 3.54 -1.98
C PRO A 122 -18.45 4.11 -3.21
N LYS A 123 -19.02 5.16 -3.79
CA LYS A 123 -18.38 5.89 -4.90
C LYS A 123 -17.06 6.48 -4.45
N THR A 124 -16.04 6.39 -5.31
CA THR A 124 -14.70 6.90 -5.03
C THR A 124 -14.07 7.50 -6.30
N LYS A 125 -13.15 8.45 -6.10
CA LYS A 125 -12.31 8.99 -7.17
C LYS A 125 -11.14 8.07 -7.53
N ILE A 126 -10.86 7.05 -6.70
CA ILE A 126 -9.77 6.10 -6.92
C ILE A 126 -10.18 5.13 -8.02
N GLN A 127 -9.38 5.12 -9.09
CA GLN A 127 -9.66 4.39 -10.31
C GLN A 127 -8.97 3.03 -10.37
N THR A 128 -8.06 2.76 -9.43
CA THR A 128 -7.31 1.50 -9.37
C THR A 128 -8.22 0.38 -8.88
N ASP A 129 -8.20 -0.74 -9.59
CA ASP A 129 -8.95 -1.96 -9.28
C ASP A 129 -8.74 -2.44 -7.85
N SER A 130 -7.50 -2.50 -7.40
CA SER A 130 -7.12 -2.97 -6.07
C SER A 130 -7.76 -2.20 -4.90
N TYR A 131 -8.29 -0.98 -5.13
CA TYR A 131 -8.98 -0.23 -4.08
C TYR A 131 -10.30 -0.88 -3.65
N VAL A 132 -10.87 -1.73 -4.51
CA VAL A 132 -12.04 -2.54 -4.17
C VAL A 132 -11.78 -3.42 -2.94
N ALA A 133 -10.59 -3.99 -2.82
CA ALA A 133 -10.22 -4.79 -1.65
C ALA A 133 -10.28 -3.99 -0.34
N VAL A 134 -9.86 -2.72 -0.37
CA VAL A 134 -9.99 -1.83 0.80
C VAL A 134 -11.46 -1.63 1.16
N GLN A 135 -12.29 -1.32 0.16
CA GLN A 135 -13.72 -1.07 0.37
C GLN A 135 -14.46 -2.32 0.88
N LEU A 136 -14.09 -3.50 0.38
CA LEU A 136 -14.65 -4.77 0.86
C LEU A 136 -14.29 -5.03 2.33
N LEU A 137 -13.05 -4.80 2.74
CA LEU A 137 -12.64 -4.91 4.14
C LEU A 137 -13.38 -3.92 5.04
N GLU A 138 -13.51 -2.67 4.61
CA GLU A 138 -14.26 -1.65 5.35
C GLU A 138 -15.75 -2.05 5.51
N GLN A 139 -16.34 -2.64 4.47
CA GLN A 139 -17.73 -3.11 4.48
C GLN A 139 -17.96 -4.28 5.45
N GLN A 140 -16.99 -5.18 5.57
CA GLN A 140 -17.06 -6.32 6.50
C GLN A 140 -16.99 -5.91 7.97
N LYS A 141 -16.53 -4.69 8.26
CA LYS A 141 -16.42 -4.15 9.62
C LYS A 141 -15.55 -4.99 10.57
N ALA A 142 -14.66 -5.83 10.02
CA ALA A 142 -13.69 -6.62 10.74
C ALA A 142 -12.34 -6.57 10.03
N LEU A 143 -11.25 -6.73 10.77
CA LEU A 143 -9.87 -6.78 10.26
C LEU A 143 -9.15 -7.92 10.96
N ASP A 144 -9.45 -9.13 10.54
CA ASP A 144 -8.96 -10.41 11.03
C ASP A 144 -8.76 -11.38 9.85
N PHE A 145 -8.27 -12.58 10.12
CA PHE A 145 -8.02 -13.57 9.07
C PHE A 145 -9.29 -13.96 8.32
N ASP A 146 -10.43 -14.09 9.00
CA ASP A 146 -11.70 -14.47 8.37
C ASP A 146 -12.19 -13.38 7.40
N SER A 147 -12.06 -12.11 7.79
CA SER A 147 -12.42 -11.00 6.91
C SER A 147 -11.49 -10.85 5.72
N LEU A 148 -10.20 -11.16 5.89
CA LEU A 148 -9.23 -11.19 4.80
C LEU A 148 -9.52 -12.35 3.83
N ALA A 149 -9.82 -13.54 4.34
CA ALA A 149 -10.21 -14.69 3.53
C ALA A 149 -11.45 -14.39 2.69
N LYS A 150 -12.53 -13.91 3.33
CA LYS A 150 -13.77 -13.51 2.63
C LYS A 150 -13.59 -12.40 1.60
N MET A 151 -12.61 -11.53 1.78
CA MET A 151 -12.29 -10.49 0.81
C MET A 151 -11.56 -11.08 -0.41
N ALA A 152 -10.80 -12.15 -0.22
CA ALA A 152 -10.00 -12.80 -1.26
C ALA A 152 -10.82 -13.81 -2.11
N GLU A 153 -11.96 -14.30 -1.63
CA GLU A 153 -12.94 -15.12 -2.35
C GLU A 153 -13.77 -14.30 -3.36
#